data_d6d8e8970ad55eaf142375f55463cb6d
#
_entry.id   d6d8e8970ad55eaf142375f55463cb6d
#
_cell.length_a   1.000
_cell.length_b   1.000
_cell.length_c   1.000
_cell.angle_alpha   90.00
_cell.angle_beta   90.00
_cell.angle_gamma   90.00
#
_symmetry.space_group_name_H-M   'P 1'
#
loop_
_entity.id
_entity.type
_entity.pdbx_description
1 polymer ?
#
loop_
_entity_poly.entity_id
_entity_poly.type
_entity_poly.pdbx_seq_one_letter_code
_entity_poly.pdbx_strand_id
1 'polypeptide(L)'
;GSYLERDYVRHLEGLQAWVNGQPLPLQRQSRHLWWLEDLPPGAEVELRYSLLAVEASVRTNWLDVETGFLTGAAWAMAVESQRWLPQQLSLQCPPGWSVATSLESTPEGWRAASYDVLVDSPLALGDLHTLHFEVGGVPHRWVWQGLQRPAPRQSWQQQLPKICAATCALLGAERPVSDDYLFITRFSATGYGGLEHD
;
A
#
# COMPACT_ATOMS: atom_id res chain seq x y z
N GLY A 1 1.31 -5.24 12.56
CA GLY A 1 0.00 -5.55 13.07
C GLY A 1 -0.61 -4.47 13.94
N SER A 2 -1.91 -4.33 13.87
CA SER A 2 -2.67 -3.42 14.74
C SER A 2 -3.34 -4.22 15.85
N TYR A 3 -3.15 -3.79 17.10
CA TYR A 3 -3.86 -4.37 18.26
C TYR A 3 -5.30 -3.85 18.40
N LEU A 4 -5.75 -2.98 17.48
CA LEU A 4 -7.09 -2.42 17.47
C LEU A 4 -7.86 -2.93 16.26
N GLU A 5 -9.11 -3.30 16.46
CA GLU A 5 -10.04 -3.53 15.37
C GLU A 5 -10.25 -2.21 14.61
N ARG A 6 -10.03 -2.23 13.29
CA ARG A 6 -10.17 -1.08 12.42
C ARG A 6 -11.48 -1.13 11.66
N ASP A 7 -12.24 -0.06 11.69
CA ASP A 7 -13.49 0.09 10.97
C ASP A 7 -13.25 0.81 9.62
N TYR A 8 -12.50 0.17 8.72
CA TYR A 8 -12.22 0.76 7.40
C TYR A 8 -13.47 0.89 6.54
N VAL A 9 -14.47 0.05 6.77
CA VAL A 9 -15.74 0.06 6.01
C VAL A 9 -16.52 1.36 6.18
N ARG A 10 -16.28 2.12 7.24
CA ARG A 10 -16.88 3.45 7.42
C ARG A 10 -16.49 4.44 6.31
N HIS A 11 -15.40 4.18 5.58
CA HIS A 11 -14.90 4.99 4.49
C HIS A 11 -15.29 4.43 3.12
N LEU A 12 -16.01 3.30 3.06
CA LEU A 12 -16.47 2.66 1.85
C LEU A 12 -17.84 3.19 1.45
N GLU A 13 -17.95 3.67 0.21
CA GLU A 13 -19.18 4.23 -0.33
C GLU A 13 -19.54 3.56 -1.65
N GLY A 14 -20.84 3.39 -1.88
CA GLY A 14 -21.40 3.01 -3.17
C GLY A 14 -20.97 1.63 -3.68
N LEU A 15 -20.69 0.68 -2.78
CA LEU A 15 -20.27 -0.67 -3.19
C LEU A 15 -21.37 -1.35 -4.02
N GLN A 16 -21.00 -1.75 -5.21
CA GLN A 16 -21.86 -2.43 -6.18
C GLN A 16 -21.13 -3.58 -6.82
N ALA A 17 -21.87 -4.60 -7.27
CA ALA A 17 -21.31 -5.74 -7.98
C ALA A 17 -21.98 -5.95 -9.34
N TRP A 18 -21.21 -6.43 -10.30
CA TRP A 18 -21.67 -6.86 -11.61
C TRP A 18 -21.10 -8.23 -11.94
N VAL A 19 -21.89 -9.03 -12.65
CA VAL A 19 -21.46 -10.30 -13.22
C VAL A 19 -21.79 -10.28 -14.69
N ASN A 20 -20.80 -10.47 -15.55
CA ASN A 20 -20.96 -10.40 -17.02
C ASN A 20 -21.65 -9.09 -17.47
N GLY A 21 -21.36 -7.96 -16.81
CA GLY A 21 -21.94 -6.66 -17.12
C GLY A 21 -23.36 -6.42 -16.62
N GLN A 22 -23.97 -7.39 -15.91
CA GLN A 22 -25.27 -7.25 -15.28
C GLN A 22 -25.13 -6.97 -13.77
N PRO A 23 -25.88 -6.02 -13.22
CA PRO A 23 -25.82 -5.72 -11.79
C PRO A 23 -26.33 -6.92 -10.98
N LEU A 24 -25.60 -7.25 -9.91
CA LEU A 24 -25.95 -8.32 -8.99
C LEU A 24 -26.13 -7.76 -7.58
N PRO A 25 -27.23 -8.10 -6.87
CA PRO A 25 -27.44 -7.66 -5.50
C PRO A 25 -26.36 -8.18 -4.56
N LEU A 26 -25.75 -7.29 -3.78
CA LEU A 26 -24.85 -7.61 -2.69
C LEU A 26 -25.62 -7.70 -1.38
N GLN A 27 -25.57 -8.81 -0.70
CA GLN A 27 -26.14 -8.97 0.63
C GLN A 27 -25.06 -8.75 1.69
N ARG A 28 -25.25 -7.74 2.55
CA ARG A 28 -24.33 -7.49 3.64
C ARG A 28 -24.61 -8.47 4.79
N GLN A 29 -23.64 -9.32 5.08
CA GLN A 29 -23.73 -10.33 6.15
C GLN A 29 -23.17 -9.82 7.49
N SER A 30 -22.12 -9.00 7.45
CA SER A 30 -21.54 -8.39 8.63
C SER A 30 -20.98 -7.01 8.31
N ARG A 31 -20.26 -6.40 9.24
CA ARG A 31 -19.64 -5.08 9.03
C ARG A 31 -18.73 -5.04 7.79
N HIS A 32 -17.98 -6.11 7.52
CA HIS A 32 -16.94 -6.17 6.47
C HIS A 32 -17.07 -7.38 5.55
N LEU A 33 -18.22 -8.07 5.55
CA LEU A 33 -18.49 -9.24 4.73
C LEU A 33 -19.75 -9.04 3.90
N TRP A 34 -19.65 -9.27 2.60
CA TRP A 34 -20.76 -9.27 1.66
C TRP A 34 -20.85 -10.62 0.98
N TRP A 35 -22.05 -11.01 0.65
CA TRP A 35 -22.37 -12.25 0.00
C TRP A 35 -22.99 -11.99 -1.37
N LEU A 36 -22.60 -12.80 -2.35
CA LEU A 36 -23.18 -12.87 -3.68
C LEU A 36 -23.81 -14.24 -3.84
N GLU A 37 -25.09 -14.30 -4.13
CA GLU A 37 -25.84 -15.54 -4.39
C GLU A 37 -25.85 -15.88 -5.87
N ASP A 38 -26.09 -17.15 -6.20
CA ASP A 38 -26.34 -17.67 -7.53
C ASP A 38 -25.25 -17.34 -8.59
N LEU A 39 -23.99 -17.29 -8.17
CA LEU A 39 -22.88 -17.11 -9.09
C LEU A 39 -22.66 -18.37 -9.94
N PRO A 40 -22.68 -18.28 -11.28
CA PRO A 40 -22.28 -19.38 -12.12
C PRO A 40 -20.81 -19.78 -11.86
N PRO A 41 -20.46 -21.06 -11.96
CA PRO A 41 -19.05 -21.47 -11.85
C PRO A 41 -18.17 -20.72 -12.87
N GLY A 42 -17.06 -20.13 -12.37
CA GLY A 42 -16.13 -19.37 -13.20
C GLY A 42 -16.63 -17.98 -13.62
N ALA A 43 -17.71 -17.48 -13.01
CA ALA A 43 -18.18 -16.12 -13.29
C ALA A 43 -17.13 -15.06 -12.92
N GLU A 44 -16.93 -14.10 -13.81
CA GLU A 44 -16.16 -12.90 -13.53
C GLU A 44 -17.04 -11.90 -12.78
N VAL A 45 -16.57 -11.48 -11.60
CA VAL A 45 -17.28 -10.53 -10.75
C VAL A 45 -16.52 -9.21 -10.75
N GLU A 46 -17.20 -8.13 -11.11
CA GLU A 46 -16.70 -6.77 -11.00
C GLU A 46 -17.31 -6.10 -9.76
N LEU A 47 -16.46 -5.54 -8.90
CA LEU A 47 -16.87 -4.69 -7.78
C LEU A 47 -16.47 -3.25 -8.07
N ARG A 48 -17.40 -2.31 -7.84
CA ARG A 48 -17.13 -0.87 -7.92
C ARG A 48 -17.48 -0.22 -6.59
N TYR A 49 -16.62 0.65 -6.11
CA TYR A 49 -16.82 1.40 -4.88
C TYR A 49 -15.94 2.64 -4.85
N SER A 50 -16.28 3.57 -3.99
CA SER A 50 -15.47 4.73 -3.66
C SER A 50 -14.95 4.63 -2.23
N LEU A 51 -13.85 5.31 -1.98
CA LEU A 51 -13.23 5.35 -0.66
C LEU A 51 -12.95 6.79 -0.26
N LEU A 52 -13.36 7.14 0.95
CA LEU A 52 -13.01 8.40 1.57
C LEU A 52 -11.61 8.29 2.16
N ALA A 53 -10.64 9.03 1.60
CA ALA A 53 -9.23 9.01 1.97
C ALA A 53 -8.82 10.33 2.63
N VAL A 54 -9.26 10.58 3.87
CA VAL A 54 -9.11 11.86 4.58
C VAL A 54 -8.29 11.77 5.86
N GLU A 55 -7.89 10.57 6.28
CA GLU A 55 -7.17 10.38 7.53
C GLU A 55 -5.67 10.19 7.29
N ALA A 56 -4.90 11.22 7.56
CA ALA A 56 -3.45 11.20 7.40
C ALA A 56 -2.76 10.41 8.52
N SER A 57 -2.62 9.11 8.34
CA SER A 57 -1.90 8.22 9.26
C SER A 57 -1.17 7.11 8.48
N VAL A 58 -0.27 6.41 9.13
CA VAL A 58 0.40 5.21 8.56
C VAL A 58 -0.53 3.98 8.43
N ARG A 59 -1.77 4.08 8.91
CA ARG A 59 -2.74 2.96 8.97
C ARG A 59 -4.03 3.22 8.21
N THR A 60 -4.16 4.37 7.57
CA THR A 60 -5.39 4.80 6.89
C THR A 60 -5.06 5.37 5.52
N ASN A 61 -6.07 5.46 4.67
CA ASN A 61 -5.93 6.11 3.37
C ASN A 61 -6.01 7.62 3.51
N TRP A 62 -5.10 8.29 2.85
CA TRP A 62 -5.08 9.74 2.75
C TRP A 62 -4.73 10.16 1.33
N LEU A 63 -5.46 11.13 0.82
CA LEU A 63 -5.27 11.68 -0.52
C LEU A 63 -5.62 13.16 -0.52
N ASP A 64 -4.73 13.97 -1.08
CA ASP A 64 -5.00 15.37 -1.40
C ASP A 64 -4.63 15.71 -2.83
N VAL A 65 -4.54 17.00 -3.16
CA VAL A 65 -4.26 17.46 -4.53
C VAL A 65 -2.82 17.26 -4.97
N GLU A 66 -1.89 16.98 -4.07
CA GLU A 66 -0.47 16.86 -4.35
C GLU A 66 0.08 15.46 -4.10
N THR A 67 -0.44 14.76 -3.08
CA THR A 67 0.12 13.49 -2.65
C THR A 67 -0.94 12.55 -2.09
N GLY A 68 -0.62 11.26 -1.98
CA GLY A 68 -1.46 10.26 -1.37
C GLY A 68 -0.67 9.15 -0.68
N PHE A 69 -1.32 8.50 0.26
CA PHE A 69 -0.86 7.28 0.89
C PHE A 69 -2.03 6.33 1.04
N LEU A 70 -1.89 5.12 0.50
CA LEU A 70 -2.91 4.09 0.56
C LEU A 70 -2.35 2.85 1.26
N THR A 71 -3.04 2.39 2.28
CA THR A 71 -2.74 1.10 2.93
C THR A 71 -3.73 0.05 2.43
N GLY A 72 -3.23 -1.08 1.96
CA GLY A 72 -4.02 -2.12 1.29
C GLY A 72 -5.21 -2.60 2.13
N ALA A 73 -5.02 -2.77 3.43
CA ALA A 73 -6.08 -3.20 4.35
C ALA A 73 -7.29 -2.24 4.40
N ALA A 74 -7.12 -0.97 3.99
CA ALA A 74 -8.18 0.03 4.02
C ALA A 74 -8.89 0.24 2.67
N TRP A 75 -8.45 -0.44 1.60
CA TRP A 75 -9.09 -0.32 0.29
C TRP A 75 -9.29 -1.64 -0.45
N ALA A 76 -8.42 -2.63 -0.24
CA ALA A 76 -8.50 -3.87 -1.01
C ALA A 76 -9.60 -4.81 -0.50
N MET A 77 -10.32 -5.42 -1.42
CA MET A 77 -11.28 -6.47 -1.13
C MET A 77 -10.74 -7.83 -1.58
N ALA A 78 -11.13 -8.89 -0.88
CA ALA A 78 -10.78 -10.26 -1.22
C ALA A 78 -12.01 -11.13 -1.40
N VAL A 79 -11.90 -12.12 -2.25
CA VAL A 79 -12.77 -13.31 -2.20
C VAL A 79 -12.20 -14.23 -1.12
N GLU A 80 -12.99 -14.51 -0.08
CA GLU A 80 -12.54 -15.22 1.13
C GLU A 80 -11.81 -16.53 0.81
N SER A 81 -12.34 -17.29 -0.13
CA SER A 81 -11.79 -18.58 -0.56
C SER A 81 -10.61 -18.47 -1.55
N GLN A 82 -10.12 -17.27 -1.90
CA GLN A 82 -9.12 -17.05 -2.94
C GLN A 82 -8.00 -16.07 -2.53
N ARG A 83 -7.81 -15.85 -1.25
CA ARG A 83 -6.81 -14.87 -0.73
C ARG A 83 -5.37 -15.22 -1.11
N TRP A 84 -5.07 -16.50 -1.34
CA TRP A 84 -3.73 -16.96 -1.75
C TRP A 84 -3.42 -16.76 -3.24
N LEU A 85 -4.41 -16.40 -4.05
CA LEU A 85 -4.18 -16.18 -5.48
C LEU A 85 -3.42 -14.87 -5.71
N PRO A 86 -2.58 -14.81 -6.75
CA PRO A 86 -1.91 -13.58 -7.15
C PRO A 86 -2.91 -12.46 -7.44
N GLN A 87 -2.53 -11.24 -7.05
CA GLN A 87 -3.30 -10.03 -7.29
C GLN A 87 -2.57 -9.14 -8.28
N GLN A 88 -3.29 -8.58 -9.24
CA GLN A 88 -2.79 -7.56 -10.17
C GLN A 88 -3.35 -6.21 -9.78
N LEU A 89 -2.49 -5.19 -9.69
CA LEU A 89 -2.86 -3.82 -9.39
C LEU A 89 -2.49 -2.92 -10.56
N SER A 90 -3.44 -2.17 -11.07
CA SER A 90 -3.19 -1.04 -11.98
C SER A 90 -3.74 0.24 -11.38
N LEU A 91 -3.06 1.37 -11.61
CA LEU A 91 -3.42 2.66 -11.06
C LEU A 91 -3.50 3.71 -12.17
N GLN A 92 -4.52 4.54 -12.10
CA GLN A 92 -4.61 5.77 -12.90
C GLN A 92 -4.40 6.95 -11.96
N CYS A 93 -3.24 7.57 -12.07
CA CYS A 93 -2.87 8.72 -11.26
C CYS A 93 -3.02 10.03 -12.06
N PRO A 94 -3.16 11.19 -11.39
CA PRO A 94 -3.06 12.48 -12.03
C PRO A 94 -1.72 12.64 -12.79
N PRO A 95 -1.68 13.47 -13.85
CA PRO A 95 -0.45 13.72 -14.58
C PRO A 95 0.68 14.22 -13.67
N GLY A 96 1.89 13.68 -13.86
CA GLY A 96 3.07 14.04 -13.06
C GLY A 96 3.21 13.32 -11.72
N TRP A 97 2.24 12.52 -11.33
CA TRP A 97 2.35 11.70 -10.13
C TRP A 97 3.17 10.44 -10.40
N SER A 98 3.98 10.07 -9.44
CA SER A 98 4.69 8.79 -9.37
C SER A 98 4.12 7.92 -8.25
N VAL A 99 4.43 6.62 -8.31
CA VAL A 99 3.99 5.61 -7.35
C VAL A 99 5.20 4.91 -6.77
N ALA A 100 5.25 4.76 -5.45
CA ALA A 100 6.23 3.93 -4.77
C ALA A 100 5.53 2.88 -3.91
N THR A 101 5.94 1.63 -4.08
CA THR A 101 5.45 0.46 -3.34
C THR A 101 6.53 -0.61 -3.33
N SER A 102 6.41 -1.60 -2.43
CA SER A 102 7.23 -2.82 -2.40
C SER A 102 6.75 -3.90 -3.38
N LEU A 103 5.57 -3.75 -3.99
CA LEU A 103 5.05 -4.70 -4.95
C LEU A 103 5.94 -4.86 -6.18
N GLU A 104 5.98 -6.07 -6.73
CA GLU A 104 6.66 -6.37 -7.99
C GLU A 104 6.08 -5.54 -9.15
N SER A 105 6.94 -4.82 -9.87
CA SER A 105 6.52 -4.03 -11.04
C SER A 105 6.32 -4.93 -12.26
N THR A 106 5.22 -4.73 -13.00
CA THR A 106 4.88 -5.42 -14.24
C THR A 106 4.55 -4.42 -15.35
N PRO A 107 4.49 -4.82 -16.62
CA PRO A 107 4.07 -3.93 -17.71
C PRO A 107 2.67 -3.33 -17.51
N GLU A 108 1.77 -4.04 -16.82
CA GLU A 108 0.39 -3.64 -16.57
C GLU A 108 0.20 -2.91 -15.22
N GLY A 109 1.29 -2.71 -14.45
CA GLY A 109 1.25 -2.07 -13.14
C GLY A 109 2.06 -2.82 -12.10
N TRP A 110 1.42 -3.44 -11.11
CA TRP A 110 2.09 -4.14 -10.01
C TRP A 110 1.40 -5.47 -9.71
N ARG A 111 2.17 -6.40 -9.19
CA ARG A 111 1.71 -7.72 -8.80
C ARG A 111 2.03 -8.00 -7.34
N ALA A 112 1.05 -8.55 -6.62
CA ALA A 112 1.24 -9.18 -5.33
C ALA A 112 1.09 -10.70 -5.46
N ALA A 113 1.91 -11.47 -4.74
CA ALA A 113 1.83 -12.93 -4.76
C ALA A 113 0.54 -13.47 -4.14
N SER A 114 -0.08 -12.71 -3.25
CA SER A 114 -1.35 -13.02 -2.60
C SER A 114 -2.07 -11.73 -2.16
N TYR A 115 -3.30 -11.88 -1.68
CA TYR A 115 -4.01 -10.77 -1.04
C TYR A 115 -3.28 -10.25 0.20
N ASP A 116 -2.67 -11.12 0.99
CA ASP A 116 -1.96 -10.73 2.21
C ASP A 116 -0.72 -9.86 1.87
N VAL A 117 0.02 -10.20 0.83
CA VAL A 117 1.10 -9.35 0.30
C VAL A 117 0.56 -8.02 -0.21
N LEU A 118 -0.58 -8.01 -0.92
CA LEU A 118 -1.19 -6.78 -1.41
C LEU A 118 -1.54 -5.82 -0.27
N VAL A 119 -2.17 -6.32 0.80
CA VAL A 119 -2.61 -5.46 1.91
C VAL A 119 -1.46 -5.00 2.80
N ASP A 120 -0.35 -5.70 2.79
CA ASP A 120 0.86 -5.34 3.52
C ASP A 120 1.83 -4.45 2.71
N SER A 121 1.51 -4.16 1.47
CA SER A 121 2.31 -3.30 0.58
C SER A 121 1.66 -1.93 0.40
N PRO A 122 2.02 -0.92 1.20
CA PRO A 122 1.47 0.42 1.06
C PRO A 122 1.91 1.09 -0.25
N LEU A 123 1.12 2.08 -0.68
CA LEU A 123 1.37 2.89 -1.85
C LEU A 123 1.60 4.34 -1.44
N ALA A 124 2.74 4.92 -1.78
CA ALA A 124 2.95 6.36 -1.74
C ALA A 124 2.75 6.92 -3.15
N LEU A 125 1.97 7.99 -3.26
CA LEU A 125 1.53 8.57 -4.52
C LEU A 125 1.84 10.07 -4.56
N GLY A 126 2.20 10.61 -5.74
CA GLY A 126 2.35 12.05 -5.93
C GLY A 126 3.73 12.45 -6.45
N ASP A 127 4.10 13.71 -6.17
CA ASP A 127 5.47 14.20 -6.41
C ASP A 127 6.39 13.70 -5.29
N LEU A 128 7.11 12.61 -5.56
CA LEU A 128 7.93 11.89 -4.59
C LEU A 128 9.41 12.24 -4.75
N HIS A 129 10.09 12.52 -3.64
CA HIS A 129 11.54 12.45 -3.61
C HIS A 129 11.99 11.02 -3.34
N THR A 130 13.06 10.59 -4.01
CA THR A 130 13.63 9.25 -3.82
C THR A 130 15.13 9.32 -3.64
N LEU A 131 15.65 8.55 -2.69
CA LEU A 131 17.07 8.31 -2.48
C LEU A 131 17.33 6.81 -2.58
N HIS A 132 18.31 6.41 -3.39
CA HIS A 132 18.74 5.03 -3.53
C HIS A 132 20.07 4.82 -2.82
N PHE A 133 20.20 3.71 -2.09
CA PHE A 133 21.43 3.29 -1.46
C PHE A 133 21.45 1.77 -1.30
N GLU A 134 22.56 1.21 -0.83
CA GLU A 134 22.75 -0.23 -0.69
C GLU A 134 23.30 -0.55 0.69
N VAL A 135 22.88 -1.67 1.27
CA VAL A 135 23.39 -2.20 2.54
C VAL A 135 23.59 -3.71 2.42
N GLY A 136 24.82 -4.18 2.57
CA GLY A 136 25.13 -5.61 2.46
C GLY A 136 24.74 -6.23 1.12
N GLY A 137 24.81 -5.48 0.01
CA GLY A 137 24.39 -5.93 -1.32
C GLY A 137 22.88 -5.88 -1.58
N VAL A 138 22.09 -5.40 -0.61
CA VAL A 138 20.64 -5.26 -0.74
C VAL A 138 20.27 -3.83 -1.11
N PRO A 139 19.54 -3.61 -2.23
CA PRO A 139 19.10 -2.28 -2.63
C PRO A 139 18.06 -1.72 -1.65
N HIS A 140 18.19 -0.44 -1.34
CA HIS A 140 17.28 0.32 -0.51
C HIS A 140 16.77 1.54 -1.26
N ARG A 141 15.49 1.82 -1.09
CA ARG A 141 14.84 3.04 -1.56
C ARG A 141 14.25 3.78 -0.37
N TRP A 142 14.61 5.03 -0.21
CA TRP A 142 13.90 5.92 0.69
C TRP A 142 13.10 6.91 -0.12
N VAL A 143 11.79 6.84 0.02
CA VAL A 143 10.83 7.70 -0.65
C VAL A 143 10.18 8.62 0.37
N TRP A 144 10.06 9.92 0.05
CA TRP A 144 9.37 10.83 0.94
C TRP A 144 8.53 11.87 0.19
N GLN A 145 7.48 12.31 0.89
CA GLN A 145 6.44 13.20 0.39
C GLN A 145 5.93 14.16 1.48
N GLY A 146 4.98 15.02 1.13
CA GLY A 146 4.31 15.96 2.03
C GLY A 146 4.67 17.42 1.76
N LEU A 147 3.80 18.33 2.20
CA LEU A 147 3.91 19.78 1.95
C LEU A 147 5.19 20.43 2.49
N GLN A 148 5.77 19.85 3.55
CA GLN A 148 7.00 20.35 4.18
C GLN A 148 8.19 19.43 3.94
N ARG A 149 8.15 18.63 2.87
CA ARG A 149 9.23 17.71 2.56
C ARG A 149 10.54 18.48 2.32
N PRO A 150 11.62 18.10 2.98
CA PRO A 150 12.92 18.71 2.72
C PRO A 150 13.46 18.26 1.37
N ALA A 151 14.23 19.14 0.73
CA ALA A 151 15.01 18.76 -0.44
C ALA A 151 16.04 17.67 -0.07
N PRO A 152 16.42 16.79 -1.02
CA PRO A 152 17.44 15.79 -0.82
C PRO A 152 18.76 16.41 -0.31
N ARG A 153 19.40 15.75 0.67
CA ARG A 153 20.67 16.19 1.25
C ARG A 153 21.76 15.14 0.99
N GLN A 154 22.89 15.56 0.51
CA GLN A 154 24.03 14.67 0.26
C GLN A 154 24.46 13.88 1.53
N SER A 155 24.34 14.48 2.71
CA SER A 155 24.63 13.81 3.98
C SER A 155 23.79 12.58 4.24
N TRP A 156 22.56 12.52 3.76
CA TRP A 156 21.67 11.38 3.93
C TRP A 156 22.17 10.15 3.17
N GLN A 157 22.69 10.36 1.96
CA GLN A 157 23.26 9.29 1.15
C GLN A 157 24.46 8.62 1.84
N GLN A 158 25.16 9.35 2.72
CA GLN A 158 26.27 8.84 3.49
C GLN A 158 25.87 8.23 4.84
N GLN A 159 24.82 8.73 5.46
CA GLN A 159 24.39 8.34 6.81
C GLN A 159 23.42 7.16 6.83
N LEU A 160 22.45 7.11 5.92
CA LEU A 160 21.43 6.06 5.90
C LEU A 160 22.02 4.65 5.77
N PRO A 161 22.96 4.37 4.86
CA PRO A 161 23.57 3.04 4.80
C PRO A 161 24.25 2.63 6.10
N LYS A 162 24.89 3.58 6.81
CA LYS A 162 25.55 3.32 8.09
C LYS A 162 24.55 2.98 9.19
N ILE A 163 23.40 3.68 9.22
CA ILE A 163 22.34 3.41 10.20
C ILE A 163 21.76 2.01 9.95
N CYS A 164 21.42 1.68 8.71
CA CYS A 164 20.87 0.37 8.37
C CYS A 164 21.90 -0.76 8.63
N ALA A 165 23.17 -0.57 8.26
CA ALA A 165 24.21 -1.54 8.55
C ALA A 165 24.42 -1.76 10.06
N ALA A 166 24.38 -0.68 10.85
CA ALA A 166 24.47 -0.79 12.31
C ALA A 166 23.27 -1.53 12.91
N THR A 167 22.08 -1.35 12.34
CA THR A 167 20.88 -2.11 12.75
C THR A 167 21.02 -3.60 12.44
N CYS A 168 21.50 -3.95 11.24
CA CYS A 168 21.79 -5.35 10.90
C CYS A 168 22.79 -5.97 11.87
N ALA A 169 23.90 -5.27 12.15
CA ALA A 169 24.94 -5.74 13.07
C ALA A 169 24.40 -5.93 14.51
N LEU A 170 23.52 -5.02 14.97
CA LEU A 170 22.86 -5.15 16.29
C LEU A 170 22.00 -6.42 16.38
N LEU A 171 21.38 -6.82 15.27
CA LEU A 171 20.57 -8.03 15.16
C LEU A 171 21.41 -9.29 14.84
N GLY A 172 22.74 -9.18 14.76
CA GLY A 172 23.63 -10.27 14.41
C GLY A 172 23.55 -10.70 12.93
N ALA A 173 23.07 -9.83 12.06
CA ALA A 173 22.95 -10.07 10.62
C ALA A 173 24.02 -9.28 9.85
N GLU A 174 24.59 -9.89 8.80
CA GLU A 174 25.52 -9.20 7.90
C GLU A 174 24.82 -8.33 6.86
N ARG A 175 23.57 -8.66 6.54
CA ARG A 175 22.74 -7.96 5.57
C ARG A 175 21.24 -8.01 5.98
N PRO A 176 20.39 -7.14 5.43
CA PRO A 176 18.95 -7.28 5.55
C PRO A 176 18.45 -8.63 5.04
N VAL A 177 17.32 -9.09 5.58
CA VAL A 177 16.71 -10.39 5.22
C VAL A 177 16.02 -10.31 3.86
N SER A 178 15.37 -9.18 3.55
CA SER A 178 14.70 -8.94 2.27
C SER A 178 15.68 -8.74 1.12
N ASP A 179 15.24 -9.00 -0.10
CA ASP A 179 16.00 -8.76 -1.33
C ASP A 179 15.96 -7.29 -1.78
N ASP A 180 15.03 -6.50 -1.27
CA ASP A 180 14.97 -5.04 -1.38
C ASP A 180 14.34 -4.43 -0.12
N TYR A 181 14.51 -3.11 0.06
CA TYR A 181 13.95 -2.37 1.20
C TYR A 181 13.36 -1.04 0.73
N LEU A 182 12.12 -0.76 1.17
CA LEU A 182 11.44 0.49 0.89
C LEU A 182 11.07 1.21 2.18
N PHE A 183 11.61 2.42 2.36
CA PHE A 183 11.13 3.34 3.39
C PHE A 183 10.22 4.38 2.75
N ILE A 184 9.01 4.54 3.27
CA ILE A 184 8.07 5.58 2.90
C ILE A 184 7.94 6.56 4.06
N THR A 185 8.23 7.84 3.82
CA THR A 185 8.14 8.88 4.85
C THR A 185 7.25 10.02 4.37
N ARG A 186 6.29 10.40 5.20
CA ARG A 186 5.50 11.60 5.01
C ARG A 186 5.96 12.67 6.01
N PHE A 187 6.38 13.81 5.48
CA PHE A 187 6.66 14.99 6.30
C PHE A 187 5.36 15.79 6.53
N SER A 188 5.05 16.08 7.77
CA SER A 188 3.88 16.88 8.15
C SER A 188 4.21 17.78 9.33
N ALA A 189 3.44 18.86 9.49
CA ALA A 189 3.62 19.80 10.60
C ALA A 189 3.19 19.23 11.96
N THR A 190 2.35 18.21 11.97
CA THR A 190 1.75 17.63 13.18
C THR A 190 1.72 16.12 13.10
N GLY A 191 1.77 15.49 14.27
CA GLY A 191 1.71 14.04 14.39
C GLY A 191 3.04 13.35 14.10
N TYR A 192 3.13 12.11 14.53
CA TYR A 192 4.21 11.19 14.20
C TYR A 192 3.67 9.75 14.24
N GLY A 193 4.37 8.85 13.59
CA GLY A 193 4.05 7.43 13.61
C GLY A 193 4.96 6.65 12.69
N GLY A 194 5.01 5.36 12.89
CA GLY A 194 5.69 4.39 12.04
C GLY A 194 4.89 3.10 12.01
N LEU A 195 5.01 2.37 10.93
CA LEU A 195 4.48 1.03 10.75
C LEU A 195 5.46 0.26 9.88
N GLU A 196 5.86 -0.90 10.36
CA GLU A 196 6.63 -1.89 9.63
C GLU A 196 5.70 -2.79 8.81
N HIS A 197 6.20 -3.24 7.67
CA HIS A 197 5.56 -4.19 6.76
C HIS A 197 6.57 -5.28 6.40
N ASP A 198 6.09 -6.49 6.09
CA ASP A 198 6.90 -7.66 5.71
C ASP A 198 7.36 -7.61 4.24
#